data_77785e3cc9abacf20a12c3b755f13724
#
_entry.id   77785e3cc9abacf20a12c3b755f13724
#
_cell.length_a   1.000
_cell.length_b   1.000
_cell.length_c   1.000
_cell.angle_alpha   90.00
_cell.angle_beta   90.00
_cell.angle_gamma   90.00
#
_symmetry.space_group_name_H-M   'P 1'
#
loop_
_entity.id
_entity.type
_entity.pdbx_description
1 polymer ?
#
loop_
_entity_poly.entity_id
_entity_poly.type
_entity_poly.pdbx_seq_one_letter_code
_entity_poly.pdbx_strand_id
1 'polypeptide(L)'
;MRGGSVIDATIIKAPSSTKNVAGARDPQMHQTAKGNQWYFGMNPHPGAYAGTGYEHTVTVTAANAGDITQAANLMRPDDEVGYADSGYQGVHKRPEITGDPDLAKIQWRVAARKSMLKAMPAFDQHLESRKASVRAKVEHPYLIVKRDFGFTKTRYRGLAKNSNLLHVLFSSANLLMRARAVRITGVPGR
;
A
#
# COMPACT_ATOMS: atom_id res chain seq x y z
N MET A 1 -7.88 1.25 17.91
CA MET A 1 -8.12 2.62 17.38
C MET A 1 -9.24 2.51 16.37
N ARG A 2 -10.39 3.06 16.66
CA ARG A 2 -11.46 3.23 15.65
C ARG A 2 -11.05 4.38 14.75
N GLY A 3 -11.00 4.20 13.45
CA GLY A 3 -10.63 5.34 12.62
C GLY A 3 -10.41 5.07 11.14
N GLY A 4 -10.12 3.88 10.74
CA GLY A 4 -9.95 3.54 9.35
C GLY A 4 -8.53 3.26 8.90
N SER A 5 -8.43 2.76 7.68
CA SER A 5 -7.18 2.33 7.04
C SER A 5 -6.84 3.16 5.81
N VAL A 6 -5.56 3.27 5.55
CA VAL A 6 -5.00 3.77 4.29
C VAL A 6 -4.42 2.59 3.54
N ILE A 7 -4.80 2.44 2.28
CA ILE A 7 -4.27 1.39 1.40
C ILE A 7 -3.53 2.01 0.21
N ASP A 8 -2.46 1.36 -0.20
CA ASP A 8 -1.65 1.78 -1.35
C ASP A 8 -0.96 0.55 -1.97
N ALA A 9 -0.24 0.75 -3.06
CA ALA A 9 0.55 -0.28 -3.71
C ALA A 9 1.86 0.26 -4.26
N THR A 10 2.88 -0.58 -4.27
CA THR A 10 4.17 -0.19 -4.82
C THR A 10 4.87 -1.35 -5.51
N ILE A 11 5.54 -1.05 -6.60
CA ILE A 11 6.29 -2.05 -7.35
C ILE A 11 7.65 -2.29 -6.69
N ILE A 12 7.97 -3.57 -6.43
CA ILE A 12 9.32 -4.04 -6.08
C ILE A 12 9.87 -4.81 -7.28
N LYS A 13 11.00 -4.35 -7.80
CA LYS A 13 11.62 -4.94 -8.99
C LYS A 13 12.16 -6.34 -8.71
N ALA A 14 12.04 -7.24 -9.68
CA ALA A 14 12.70 -8.54 -9.69
C ALA A 14 13.76 -8.61 -10.79
N PRO A 15 14.75 -9.52 -10.69
CA PRO A 15 15.70 -9.77 -11.76
C PRO A 15 14.98 -10.19 -13.04
N SER A 16 15.16 -9.42 -14.11
CA SER A 16 14.56 -9.70 -15.42
C SER A 16 15.48 -10.53 -16.34
N SER A 17 16.73 -10.78 -15.93
CA SER A 17 17.70 -11.55 -16.68
C SER A 17 17.35 -13.04 -16.70
N THR A 18 17.55 -13.67 -17.83
CA THR A 18 17.51 -15.13 -18.01
C THR A 18 18.89 -15.79 -17.89
N LYS A 19 19.95 -14.99 -17.65
CA LYS A 19 21.32 -15.49 -17.46
C LYS A 19 21.48 -16.04 -16.03
N ASN A 20 20.80 -17.13 -15.73
CA ASN A 20 20.86 -17.86 -14.47
C ASN A 20 20.84 -19.36 -14.74
N VAL A 21 21.11 -20.19 -13.74
CA VAL A 21 21.17 -21.65 -13.87
C VAL A 21 19.87 -22.24 -14.48
N ALA A 22 18.71 -21.65 -14.19
CA ALA A 22 17.43 -22.11 -14.73
C ALA A 22 17.11 -21.58 -16.14
N GLY A 23 17.93 -20.70 -16.71
CA GLY A 23 17.68 -20.07 -18.01
C GLY A 23 16.37 -19.28 -18.11
N ALA A 24 15.71 -18.98 -16.97
CA ALA A 24 14.36 -18.43 -16.95
C ALA A 24 14.18 -17.37 -15.88
N ARG A 25 13.27 -16.42 -16.14
CA ARG A 25 12.78 -15.46 -15.14
C ARG A 25 11.97 -16.18 -14.07
N ASP A 26 11.73 -15.50 -12.97
CA ASP A 26 10.82 -15.99 -11.93
C ASP A 26 9.38 -16.04 -12.47
N PRO A 27 8.73 -17.23 -12.53
CA PRO A 27 7.40 -17.36 -13.12
C PRO A 27 6.28 -16.71 -12.30
N GLN A 28 6.53 -16.41 -11.02
CA GLN A 28 5.56 -15.72 -10.16
C GLN A 28 5.66 -14.18 -10.23
N MET A 29 6.67 -13.66 -10.92
CA MET A 29 6.85 -12.22 -11.15
C MET A 29 6.37 -11.85 -12.55
N HIS A 30 5.69 -10.71 -12.68
CA HIS A 30 5.14 -10.27 -13.97
C HIS A 30 5.55 -8.85 -14.33
N GLN A 31 5.29 -8.48 -15.58
CA GLN A 31 5.53 -7.13 -16.08
C GLN A 31 4.30 -6.25 -15.84
N THR A 32 4.56 -4.98 -15.52
CA THR A 32 3.56 -3.93 -15.47
C THR A 32 4.15 -2.62 -16.00
N ALA A 33 3.31 -1.75 -16.54
CA ALA A 33 3.70 -0.42 -16.96
C ALA A 33 3.25 0.62 -15.92
N LYS A 34 4.13 1.55 -15.56
CA LYS A 34 3.78 2.74 -14.78
C LYS A 34 4.26 3.98 -15.53
N GLY A 35 3.32 4.73 -16.07
CA GLY A 35 3.63 5.74 -17.07
C GLY A 35 4.23 5.08 -18.31
N ASN A 36 5.34 5.64 -18.81
CA ASN A 36 6.05 5.11 -19.99
C ASN A 36 7.14 4.08 -19.64
N GLN A 37 7.21 3.61 -18.39
CA GLN A 37 8.26 2.69 -17.94
C GLN A 37 7.68 1.32 -17.59
N TRP A 38 8.34 0.26 -18.10
CA TRP A 38 8.02 -1.12 -17.78
C TRP A 38 8.84 -1.61 -16.59
N TYR A 39 8.18 -2.36 -15.73
CA TYR A 39 8.75 -3.00 -14.55
C TYR A 39 8.44 -4.49 -14.56
N PHE A 40 9.41 -5.31 -14.18
CA PHE A 40 9.22 -6.73 -13.91
C PHE A 40 9.39 -6.96 -12.42
N GLY A 41 8.42 -7.59 -11.74
CA GLY A 41 8.49 -7.81 -10.31
C GLY A 41 7.17 -8.19 -9.65
N MET A 42 7.03 -7.74 -8.42
CA MET A 42 5.86 -7.95 -7.57
C MET A 42 5.29 -6.62 -7.08
N ASN A 43 4.05 -6.67 -6.61
CA ASN A 43 3.33 -5.53 -6.08
C ASN A 43 2.90 -5.79 -4.63
N PRO A 44 3.65 -5.29 -3.63
CA PRO A 44 3.18 -5.25 -2.26
C PRO A 44 2.07 -4.21 -2.08
N HIS A 45 1.02 -4.62 -1.38
CA HIS A 45 -0.12 -3.79 -1.02
C HIS A 45 -0.23 -3.75 0.50
N PRO A 46 0.18 -2.68 1.17
CA PRO A 46 -0.03 -2.48 2.60
C PRO A 46 -1.37 -1.85 2.89
N GLY A 47 -1.91 -2.21 4.04
CA GLY A 47 -2.92 -1.49 4.76
C GLY A 47 -2.34 -0.94 6.07
N ALA A 48 -2.47 0.36 6.29
CA ALA A 48 -1.95 1.04 7.46
C ALA A 48 -3.04 1.82 8.20
N TYR A 49 -2.91 1.97 9.51
CA TYR A 49 -3.83 2.80 10.29
C TYR A 49 -3.76 4.27 9.85
N ALA A 50 -4.89 4.84 9.46
CA ALA A 50 -5.00 6.23 9.00
C ALA A 50 -4.53 7.26 10.06
N GLY A 51 -4.63 6.92 11.33
CA GLY A 51 -4.17 7.77 12.44
C GLY A 51 -2.66 7.82 12.59
N THR A 52 -1.99 6.66 12.58
CA THR A 52 -0.57 6.51 12.93
C THR A 52 0.34 6.20 11.76
N GLY A 53 -0.19 5.64 10.67
CA GLY A 53 0.60 5.11 9.55
C GLY A 53 1.31 3.78 9.88
N TYR A 54 1.06 3.16 11.04
CA TYR A 54 1.55 1.81 11.32
C TYR A 54 0.84 0.82 10.41
N GLU A 55 1.61 -0.02 9.78
CA GLU A 55 1.07 -1.05 8.93
C GLU A 55 0.49 -2.19 9.76
N HIS A 56 -0.70 -2.67 9.37
CA HIS A 56 -1.41 -3.76 10.04
C HIS A 56 -1.59 -4.99 9.12
N THR A 57 -1.57 -4.79 7.81
CA THR A 57 -1.78 -5.86 6.83
C THR A 57 -0.89 -5.61 5.62
N VAL A 58 -0.31 -6.66 5.06
CA VAL A 58 0.33 -6.61 3.74
C VAL A 58 -0.10 -7.81 2.91
N THR A 59 -0.52 -7.58 1.68
CA THR A 59 -0.63 -8.63 0.67
C THR A 59 0.40 -8.41 -0.42
N VAL A 60 0.79 -9.48 -1.10
CA VAL A 60 1.79 -9.42 -2.16
C VAL A 60 1.27 -10.16 -3.38
N THR A 61 1.26 -9.49 -4.51
CA THR A 61 0.84 -10.06 -5.79
C THR A 61 1.94 -9.93 -6.85
N ALA A 62 1.78 -10.60 -7.97
CA ALA A 62 2.55 -10.28 -9.16
C ALA A 62 2.25 -8.84 -9.61
N ALA A 63 3.22 -8.15 -10.23
CA ALA A 63 3.10 -6.73 -10.56
C ALA A 63 1.98 -6.38 -11.55
N ASN A 64 1.43 -7.36 -12.26
CA ASN A 64 0.31 -7.18 -13.19
C ASN A 64 -1.08 -7.29 -12.53
N ALA A 65 -1.16 -7.65 -11.25
CA ALA A 65 -2.43 -7.64 -10.53
C ALA A 65 -2.88 -6.20 -10.26
N GLY A 66 -4.15 -5.92 -10.50
CA GLY A 66 -4.71 -4.59 -10.26
C GLY A 66 -4.83 -4.28 -8.78
N ASP A 67 -4.36 -3.13 -8.35
CA ASP A 67 -4.32 -2.71 -6.93
C ASP A 67 -5.71 -2.77 -6.28
N ILE A 68 -6.73 -2.34 -6.98
CA ILE A 68 -8.12 -2.31 -6.50
C ILE A 68 -8.66 -3.70 -6.11
N THR A 69 -8.14 -4.79 -6.70
CA THR A 69 -8.56 -6.16 -6.39
C THR A 69 -8.12 -6.60 -4.99
N GLN A 70 -7.14 -5.92 -4.41
CA GLN A 70 -6.61 -6.23 -3.08
C GLN A 70 -7.30 -5.44 -1.97
N ALA A 71 -8.18 -4.50 -2.30
CA ALA A 71 -8.79 -3.60 -1.32
C ALA A 71 -9.48 -4.36 -0.17
N ALA A 72 -10.26 -5.40 -0.48
CA ALA A 72 -10.96 -6.19 0.54
C ALA A 72 -9.99 -6.87 1.52
N ASN A 73 -8.85 -7.37 1.03
CA ASN A 73 -7.85 -8.07 1.83
C ASN A 73 -7.05 -7.12 2.76
N LEU A 74 -7.13 -5.81 2.52
CA LEU A 74 -6.34 -4.80 3.23
C LEU A 74 -7.15 -4.04 4.28
N MET A 75 -8.48 -4.11 4.21
CA MET A 75 -9.35 -3.47 5.18
C MET A 75 -9.58 -4.41 6.37
N ARG A 76 -9.87 -3.79 7.51
CA ARG A 76 -10.19 -4.49 8.75
C ARG A 76 -11.71 -4.45 9.00
N PRO A 77 -12.29 -5.46 9.67
CA PRO A 77 -13.73 -5.48 9.97
C PRO A 77 -14.21 -4.29 10.81
N ASP A 78 -13.31 -3.67 11.60
CA ASP A 78 -13.60 -2.52 12.46
C ASP A 78 -13.27 -1.16 11.82
N ASP A 79 -12.89 -1.13 10.53
CA ASP A 79 -12.66 0.12 9.81
C ASP A 79 -13.96 0.82 9.46
N GLU A 80 -14.05 2.10 9.78
CA GLU A 80 -15.18 2.98 9.42
C GLU A 80 -14.89 3.74 8.11
N VAL A 81 -13.60 4.02 7.83
CA VAL A 81 -13.17 4.83 6.68
C VAL A 81 -11.99 4.16 5.97
N GLY A 82 -12.08 4.05 4.65
CA GLY A 82 -10.99 3.60 3.78
C GLY A 82 -10.42 4.76 2.95
N TYR A 83 -9.12 5.00 3.04
CA TYR A 83 -8.42 5.98 2.21
C TYR A 83 -7.59 5.27 1.15
N ALA A 84 -7.72 5.70 -0.10
CA ALA A 84 -6.99 5.13 -1.23
C ALA A 84 -6.65 6.19 -2.29
N ASP A 85 -5.72 5.86 -3.18
CA ASP A 85 -5.38 6.72 -4.31
C ASP A 85 -6.43 6.63 -5.44
N SER A 86 -6.24 7.41 -6.50
CA SER A 86 -7.16 7.45 -7.64
C SER A 86 -7.22 6.14 -8.45
N GLY A 87 -6.29 5.21 -8.24
CA GLY A 87 -6.32 3.87 -8.84
C GLY A 87 -7.43 2.99 -8.27
N TYR A 88 -7.93 3.32 -7.08
CA TYR A 88 -9.02 2.61 -6.41
C TYR A 88 -10.42 3.18 -6.70
N GLN A 89 -10.56 4.03 -7.73
CA GLN A 89 -11.88 4.55 -8.13
C GLN A 89 -12.88 3.42 -8.42
N GLY A 90 -14.06 3.49 -7.77
CA GLY A 90 -15.10 2.47 -7.91
C GLY A 90 -14.96 1.28 -6.95
N VAL A 91 -14.01 1.29 -6.01
CA VAL A 91 -13.78 0.21 -5.03
C VAL A 91 -15.05 -0.17 -4.27
N HIS A 92 -15.90 0.80 -3.90
CA HIS A 92 -17.16 0.57 -3.19
C HIS A 92 -18.22 -0.22 -3.98
N LYS A 93 -18.02 -0.40 -5.30
CA LYS A 93 -18.91 -1.15 -6.19
C LYS A 93 -18.44 -2.57 -6.45
N ARG A 94 -17.29 -2.94 -5.95
CA ARG A 94 -16.70 -4.25 -6.22
C ARG A 94 -17.45 -5.35 -5.45
N PRO A 95 -17.66 -6.54 -6.07
CA PRO A 95 -18.36 -7.64 -5.43
C PRO A 95 -17.75 -8.07 -4.10
N GLU A 96 -16.42 -8.04 -4.00
CA GLU A 96 -15.66 -8.38 -2.78
C GLU A 96 -15.92 -7.41 -1.62
N ILE A 97 -16.31 -6.18 -1.92
CA ILE A 97 -16.67 -5.16 -0.93
C ILE A 97 -18.16 -5.20 -0.61
N THR A 98 -19.00 -5.26 -1.65
CA THR A 98 -20.48 -5.23 -1.45
C THR A 98 -21.03 -6.54 -0.90
N GLY A 99 -20.35 -7.66 -1.10
CA GLY A 99 -20.74 -8.97 -0.60
C GLY A 99 -20.36 -9.24 0.86
N ASP A 100 -19.50 -8.40 1.45
CA ASP A 100 -19.09 -8.50 2.85
C ASP A 100 -19.78 -7.38 3.68
N PRO A 101 -20.62 -7.71 4.68
CA PRO A 101 -21.36 -6.71 5.47
C PRO A 101 -20.44 -5.75 6.24
N ASP A 102 -19.24 -6.17 6.62
CA ASP A 102 -18.29 -5.33 7.33
C ASP A 102 -17.56 -4.37 6.40
N LEU A 103 -17.28 -4.80 5.18
CA LEU A 103 -16.62 -3.96 4.16
C LEU A 103 -17.60 -3.03 3.47
N ALA A 104 -18.84 -3.44 3.28
CA ALA A 104 -19.88 -2.65 2.60
C ALA A 104 -20.23 -1.35 3.35
N LYS A 105 -20.06 -1.32 4.69
CA LYS A 105 -20.32 -0.13 5.52
C LYS A 105 -19.17 0.90 5.50
N ILE A 106 -18.00 0.56 4.96
CA ILE A 106 -16.82 1.42 4.95
C ILE A 106 -17.07 2.65 4.07
N GLN A 107 -16.83 3.83 4.62
CA GLN A 107 -16.85 5.09 3.88
C GLN A 107 -15.53 5.28 3.11
N TRP A 108 -15.56 5.05 1.81
CA TRP A 108 -14.38 5.19 0.96
C TRP A 108 -14.07 6.65 0.63
N ARG A 109 -12.85 7.08 0.92
CA ARG A 109 -12.30 8.41 0.61
C ARG A 109 -11.18 8.27 -0.43
N VAL A 110 -11.56 7.90 -1.64
CA VAL A 110 -10.64 7.76 -2.76
C VAL A 110 -10.24 9.14 -3.28
N ALA A 111 -8.95 9.34 -3.56
CA ALA A 111 -8.44 10.59 -4.10
C ALA A 111 -8.98 10.84 -5.52
N ALA A 112 -9.22 12.10 -5.83
CA ALA A 112 -9.57 12.51 -7.18
C ALA A 112 -8.37 12.39 -8.13
N ARG A 113 -8.65 12.16 -9.42
CA ARG A 113 -7.61 12.19 -10.45
C ARG A 113 -7.01 13.59 -10.59
N LYS A 114 -5.70 13.68 -10.81
CA LYS A 114 -4.99 14.95 -10.95
C LYS A 114 -5.59 15.87 -12.02
N SER A 115 -6.12 15.31 -13.11
CA SER A 115 -6.79 16.08 -14.16
C SER A 115 -8.05 16.80 -13.70
N MET A 116 -8.72 16.28 -12.66
CA MET A 116 -9.96 16.87 -12.13
C MET A 116 -9.69 17.95 -11.06
N LEU A 117 -8.55 17.89 -10.37
CA LEU A 117 -8.25 18.79 -9.24
C LEU A 117 -8.29 20.26 -9.63
N LYS A 118 -7.78 20.63 -10.82
CA LYS A 118 -7.71 22.02 -11.28
C LYS A 118 -9.10 22.63 -11.55
N ALA A 119 -10.08 21.79 -11.89
CA ALA A 119 -11.45 22.21 -12.19
C ALA A 119 -12.38 22.21 -10.96
N MET A 120 -11.89 21.74 -9.82
CA MET A 120 -12.68 21.66 -8.59
C MET A 120 -12.79 23.01 -7.89
N PRO A 121 -13.92 23.29 -7.20
CA PRO A 121 -14.03 24.43 -6.29
C PRO A 121 -12.95 24.40 -5.20
N ALA A 122 -12.55 25.56 -4.68
CA ALA A 122 -11.49 25.67 -3.66
C ALA A 122 -11.76 24.84 -2.40
N PHE A 123 -13.03 24.74 -1.99
CA PHE A 123 -13.42 23.89 -0.86
C PHE A 123 -13.11 22.41 -1.11
N ASP A 124 -13.42 21.89 -2.30
CA ASP A 124 -13.17 20.50 -2.68
C ASP A 124 -11.67 20.23 -2.81
N GLN A 125 -10.89 21.19 -3.34
CA GLN A 125 -9.42 21.11 -3.37
C GLN A 125 -8.84 21.00 -1.96
N HIS A 126 -9.40 21.73 -0.98
CA HIS A 126 -8.99 21.61 0.42
C HIS A 126 -9.29 20.21 1.00
N LEU A 127 -10.46 19.65 0.70
CA LEU A 127 -10.80 18.28 1.11
C LEU A 127 -9.85 17.25 0.49
N GLU A 128 -9.50 17.40 -0.78
CA GLU A 128 -8.52 16.51 -1.45
C GLU A 128 -7.12 16.64 -0.82
N SER A 129 -6.70 17.85 -0.45
CA SER A 129 -5.44 18.06 0.28
C SER A 129 -5.42 17.33 1.63
N ARG A 130 -6.53 17.36 2.37
CA ARG A 130 -6.66 16.60 3.63
C ARG A 130 -6.61 15.08 3.41
N LYS A 131 -7.25 14.54 2.36
CA LYS A 131 -7.13 13.13 1.98
C LYS A 131 -5.67 12.76 1.66
N ALA A 132 -4.97 13.62 0.90
CA ALA A 132 -3.57 13.42 0.56
C ALA A 132 -2.67 13.38 1.81
N SER A 133 -2.90 14.26 2.79
CA SER A 133 -2.17 14.27 4.06
C SER A 133 -2.35 12.96 4.85
N VAL A 134 -3.56 12.41 4.88
CA VAL A 134 -3.79 11.10 5.53
C VAL A 134 -3.10 9.99 4.76
N ARG A 135 -3.19 9.99 3.42
CA ARG A 135 -2.56 8.97 2.57
C ARG A 135 -1.03 8.97 2.65
N ALA A 136 -0.41 10.12 2.81
CA ALA A 136 1.05 10.21 2.96
C ALA A 136 1.58 9.38 4.12
N LYS A 137 0.75 9.02 5.10
CA LYS A 137 1.17 8.20 6.24
C LYS A 137 1.54 6.77 5.86
N VAL A 138 0.89 6.18 4.85
CA VAL A 138 1.24 4.83 4.38
C VAL A 138 2.60 4.80 3.68
N GLU A 139 3.07 5.93 3.20
CA GLU A 139 4.39 6.05 2.56
C GLU A 139 5.54 5.94 3.57
N HIS A 140 5.31 6.26 4.85
CA HIS A 140 6.36 6.25 5.88
C HIS A 140 6.96 4.85 6.10
N PRO A 141 6.20 3.77 6.37
CA PRO A 141 6.77 2.43 6.48
C PRO A 141 7.43 1.98 5.17
N TYR A 142 6.88 2.34 4.02
CA TYR A 142 7.53 2.06 2.73
C TYR A 142 8.89 2.74 2.59
N LEU A 143 8.99 4.00 3.02
CA LEU A 143 10.26 4.72 2.97
C LEU A 143 11.32 4.02 3.80
N ILE A 144 10.97 3.54 5.00
CA ILE A 144 11.86 2.79 5.87
C ILE A 144 12.28 1.47 5.19
N VAL A 145 11.32 0.70 4.68
CA VAL A 145 11.59 -0.58 4.02
C VAL A 145 12.50 -0.41 2.80
N LYS A 146 12.27 0.61 1.98
CA LYS A 146 13.06 0.84 0.76
C LYS A 146 14.39 1.52 1.02
N ARG A 147 14.42 2.56 1.85
CA ARG A 147 15.62 3.38 2.09
C ARG A 147 16.47 2.82 3.21
N ASP A 148 15.87 2.59 4.39
CA ASP A 148 16.63 2.27 5.60
C ASP A 148 17.01 0.77 5.61
N PHE A 149 16.11 -0.12 5.12
CA PHE A 149 16.39 -1.56 5.02
C PHE A 149 16.85 -1.99 3.62
N GLY A 150 16.88 -1.09 2.64
CA GLY A 150 17.44 -1.33 1.31
C GLY A 150 16.64 -2.34 0.47
N PHE A 151 15.34 -2.55 0.76
CA PHE A 151 14.51 -3.51 0.02
C PHE A 151 13.87 -2.86 -1.21
N THR A 152 14.67 -2.59 -2.22
CA THR A 152 14.24 -1.99 -3.50
C THR A 152 14.07 -3.02 -4.61
N LYS A 153 14.55 -4.26 -4.39
CA LYS A 153 14.53 -5.38 -5.33
C LYS A 153 14.27 -6.68 -4.56
N THR A 154 13.55 -7.64 -5.19
CA THR A 154 13.32 -8.96 -4.58
C THR A 154 14.63 -9.66 -4.25
N ARG A 155 14.68 -10.33 -3.10
CA ARG A 155 15.86 -11.06 -2.63
C ARG A 155 15.75 -12.57 -2.85
N TYR A 156 14.52 -13.08 -2.96
CA TYR A 156 14.25 -14.50 -3.13
C TYR A 156 13.49 -14.75 -4.42
N ARG A 157 13.51 -16.01 -4.88
CA ARG A 157 12.64 -16.49 -5.96
C ARG A 157 11.28 -16.83 -5.38
N GLY A 158 10.21 -16.44 -6.08
CA GLY A 158 8.82 -16.64 -5.71
C GLY A 158 8.22 -15.57 -4.82
N LEU A 159 6.89 -15.46 -4.83
CA LEU A 159 6.14 -14.47 -4.05
C LEU A 159 6.18 -14.78 -2.56
N ALA A 160 5.97 -16.03 -2.15
CA ALA A 160 5.83 -16.41 -0.74
C ALA A 160 7.04 -16.00 0.12
N LYS A 161 8.26 -16.29 -0.33
CA LYS A 161 9.49 -15.93 0.42
C LYS A 161 9.70 -14.44 0.52
N ASN A 162 9.40 -13.69 -0.54
CA ASN A 162 9.48 -12.23 -0.53
C ASN A 162 8.37 -11.61 0.30
N SER A 163 7.17 -12.20 0.31
CA SER A 163 6.07 -11.80 1.19
C SER A 163 6.44 -11.97 2.66
N ASN A 164 6.96 -13.14 3.06
CA ASN A 164 7.42 -13.37 4.43
C ASN A 164 8.49 -12.35 4.86
N LEU A 165 9.46 -12.06 3.99
CA LEU A 165 10.45 -11.03 4.27
C LEU A 165 9.80 -9.65 4.43
N LEU A 166 8.83 -9.30 3.60
CA LEU A 166 8.12 -8.02 3.71
C LEU A 166 7.35 -7.88 5.02
N HIS A 167 6.69 -8.94 5.51
CA HIS A 167 6.05 -8.91 6.84
C HIS A 167 7.06 -8.59 7.95
N VAL A 168 8.24 -9.20 7.92
CA VAL A 168 9.31 -8.90 8.89
C VAL A 168 9.78 -7.46 8.76
N LEU A 169 10.02 -6.97 7.52
CA LEU A 169 10.51 -5.62 7.29
C LEU A 169 9.49 -4.55 7.71
N PHE A 170 8.22 -4.74 7.42
CA PHE A 170 7.17 -3.80 7.83
C PHE A 170 6.94 -3.82 9.35
N SER A 171 6.97 -4.99 9.99
CA SER A 171 6.94 -5.09 11.46
C SER A 171 8.11 -4.34 12.08
N SER A 172 9.31 -4.51 11.54
CA SER A 172 10.51 -3.78 11.98
C SER A 172 10.40 -2.28 11.72
N ALA A 173 9.78 -1.87 10.60
CA ALA A 173 9.53 -0.46 10.31
C ALA A 173 8.57 0.15 11.33
N ASN A 174 7.49 -0.56 11.71
CA ASN A 174 6.57 -0.13 12.76
C ASN A 174 7.27 0.07 14.10
N LEU A 175 8.15 -0.85 14.51
CA LEU A 175 8.96 -0.72 15.73
C LEU A 175 9.89 0.50 15.66
N LEU A 176 10.53 0.73 14.53
CA LEU A 176 11.41 1.88 14.33
C LEU A 176 10.63 3.21 14.35
N MET A 177 9.47 3.27 13.71
CA MET A 177 8.58 4.42 13.76
C MET A 177 8.13 4.71 15.19
N ARG A 178 7.79 3.66 15.96
CA ARG A 178 7.42 3.77 17.36
C ARG A 178 8.58 4.30 18.21
N ALA A 179 9.78 3.75 18.06
CA ALA A 179 10.96 4.20 18.78
C ALA A 179 11.29 5.67 18.50
N ARG A 180 11.14 6.11 17.24
CA ARG A 180 11.32 7.52 16.85
C ARG A 180 10.26 8.44 17.49
N ALA A 181 9.00 8.01 17.51
CA ALA A 181 7.93 8.78 18.15
C ALA A 181 8.16 8.96 19.65
N VAL A 182 8.55 7.90 20.36
CA VAL A 182 8.87 7.96 21.80
C VAL A 182 10.05 8.92 22.08
N ARG A 183 11.08 8.90 21.24
CA ARG A 183 12.21 9.84 21.37
C ARG A 183 11.80 11.32 21.24
N ILE A 184 10.87 11.61 20.34
CA ILE A 184 10.43 13.00 20.06
C ILE A 184 9.49 13.50 21.16
N THR A 185 8.59 12.65 21.66
CA THR A 185 7.52 13.05 22.58
C THR A 185 7.86 12.84 24.06
N GLY A 186 8.92 12.05 24.36
CA GLY A 186 9.24 11.64 25.72
C GLY A 186 8.16 10.79 26.42
N VAL A 187 7.05 10.52 25.75
CA VAL A 187 5.92 9.76 26.26
C VAL A 187 5.86 8.42 25.53
N PRO A 188 5.87 7.27 26.21
CA PRO A 188 5.54 5.99 25.62
C PRO A 188 4.10 6.12 25.07
N GLY A 189 3.94 6.31 23.77
CA GLY A 189 2.68 6.67 23.14
C GLY A 189 1.56 5.73 23.53
N ARG A 190 0.41 6.29 23.72
CA ARG A 190 -0.89 5.63 23.88
C ARG A 190 -1.33 4.96 22.59
#